data_6eed49464fa51f8e6c213a77fa170a03
#
_entry.id   6eed49464fa51f8e6c213a77fa170a03
#
_cell.length_a   1.000
_cell.length_b   1.000
_cell.length_c   1.000
_cell.angle_alpha   90.00
_cell.angle_beta   90.00
_cell.angle_gamma   90.00
#
_symmetry.space_group_name_H-M   'P 1'
#
loop_
_entity.id
_entity.type
_entity.pdbx_description
1 polymer ?
#
loop_
_entity_poly.entity_id
_entity_poly.type
_entity_poly.pdbx_seq_one_letter_code
_entity_poly.pdbx_strand_id
1 'polypeptide(L)'
;ALPISFMTLNDDTEITHSEMRADGRVKVYIETPDEKDGFHNAICYLPDYKWENINGYSDMEMSYFKKLIRENAHLIMEFSQEGGILSAANF
;
A
#
# COMPACT_ATOMS: atom_id res chain seq x y z
N ALA A 1 -15.40 -1.60 -1.28
CA ALA A 1 -15.04 -0.26 -0.84
C ALA A 1 -13.94 0.32 -1.70
N LEU A 2 -13.86 1.63 -1.78
CA LEU A 2 -12.82 2.30 -2.54
C LEU A 2 -11.49 2.23 -1.78
N PRO A 3 -10.35 2.12 -2.49
CA PRO A 3 -9.05 2.14 -1.84
C PRO A 3 -8.78 3.51 -1.19
N ILE A 4 -8.03 3.48 -0.12
CA ILE A 4 -7.66 4.68 0.63
C ILE A 4 -6.26 5.09 0.17
N SER A 5 -6.11 6.34 -0.26
CA SER A 5 -4.80 6.84 -0.66
C SER A 5 -3.92 7.01 0.57
N PHE A 6 -2.70 6.48 0.50
CA PHE A 6 -1.72 6.65 1.57
C PHE A 6 -0.62 7.63 1.17
N MET A 7 -0.05 7.45 -0.02
CA MET A 7 1.11 8.24 -0.45
C MET A 7 1.23 8.24 -1.96
N THR A 8 1.68 9.36 -2.52
CA THR A 8 2.07 9.45 -3.93
C THR A 8 3.52 9.87 -4.02
N LEU A 9 4.31 9.11 -4.76
CA LEU A 9 5.74 9.39 -4.95
C LEU A 9 5.98 10.23 -6.20
N ASN A 10 7.22 10.71 -6.37
CA ASN A 10 7.58 11.66 -7.44
C ASN A 10 7.36 11.15 -8.86
N ASP A 11 7.42 9.85 -9.08
CA ASP A 11 7.21 9.22 -10.39
C ASP A 11 5.76 8.81 -10.64
N ASP A 12 4.85 9.43 -9.91
CA ASP A 12 3.42 9.11 -9.92
C ASP A 12 3.09 7.72 -9.39
N THR A 13 4.00 7.10 -8.67
CA THR A 13 3.69 5.86 -7.96
C THR A 13 2.71 6.15 -6.84
N GLU A 14 1.58 5.48 -6.87
CA GLU A 14 0.57 5.59 -5.82
C GLU A 14 0.60 4.38 -4.91
N ILE A 15 0.52 4.64 -3.61
CA ILE A 15 0.36 3.60 -2.59
C ILE A 15 -1.00 3.80 -1.97
N THR A 16 -1.86 2.80 -2.12
CA THR A 16 -3.21 2.80 -1.55
C THR A 16 -3.36 1.57 -0.66
N HIS A 17 -4.38 1.58 0.17
CA HIS A 17 -4.65 0.42 1.02
C HIS A 17 -6.14 0.25 1.23
N SER A 18 -6.53 -0.96 1.61
CA SER A 18 -7.90 -1.27 1.97
C SER A 18 -8.19 -0.83 3.40
N GLU A 19 -9.46 -0.87 3.77
CA GLU A 19 -9.83 -0.91 5.17
C GLU A 19 -9.35 -2.24 5.76
N MET A 20 -9.25 -2.30 7.09
CA MET A 20 -8.89 -3.54 7.76
C MET A 20 -9.97 -4.59 7.52
N ARG A 21 -9.54 -5.74 7.05
CA ARG A 21 -10.43 -6.86 6.74
C ARG A 21 -10.82 -7.58 8.03
N ALA A 22 -11.84 -8.43 7.93
CA ALA A 22 -12.33 -9.20 9.07
C ALA A 22 -11.25 -10.08 9.70
N ASP A 23 -10.28 -10.54 8.90
CA ASP A 23 -9.16 -11.35 9.37
C ASP A 23 -8.00 -10.53 9.96
N GLY A 24 -8.16 -9.21 10.08
CA GLY A 24 -7.14 -8.32 10.61
C GLY A 24 -6.08 -7.92 9.60
N ARG A 25 -6.19 -8.31 8.35
CA ARG A 25 -5.22 -7.99 7.29
C ARG A 25 -5.61 -6.75 6.53
N VAL A 26 -4.61 -6.07 6.00
CA VAL A 26 -4.80 -4.90 5.14
C VAL A 26 -4.08 -5.15 3.83
N LYS A 27 -4.78 -4.94 2.73
CA LYS A 27 -4.20 -5.07 1.40
C LYS A 27 -3.61 -3.73 0.99
N VAL A 28 -2.30 -3.68 0.77
CA VAL A 28 -1.60 -2.50 0.27
C VAL A 28 -1.32 -2.69 -1.21
N TYR A 29 -1.65 -1.70 -2.01
CA TYR A 29 -1.48 -1.75 -3.45
C TYR A 29 -0.53 -0.64 -3.89
N ILE A 30 0.48 -1.00 -4.69
CA ILE A 30 1.45 -0.07 -5.26
C ILE A 30 1.29 -0.10 -6.77
N GLU A 31 1.19 1.07 -7.38
CA GLU A 31 0.99 1.18 -8.82
C GLU A 31 1.79 2.34 -9.39
N THR A 32 2.51 2.08 -10.47
CA THR A 32 3.27 3.10 -11.20
C THR A 32 2.86 3.09 -12.66
N PRO A 33 2.43 4.23 -13.23
CA PRO A 33 2.13 4.28 -14.66
C PRO A 33 3.39 4.06 -15.48
N ASP A 34 3.26 3.31 -16.57
CA ASP A 34 4.35 3.04 -17.49
C ASP A 34 3.84 3.12 -18.92
N GLU A 35 4.53 3.90 -19.76
CA GLU A 35 4.10 4.13 -21.15
C GLU A 35 4.05 2.85 -21.98
N LYS A 36 4.93 1.91 -21.71
CA LYS A 36 5.02 0.66 -22.50
C LYS A 36 4.06 -0.40 -22.01
N ASP A 37 4.00 -0.57 -20.69
CA ASP A 37 3.27 -1.68 -20.08
C ASP A 37 1.91 -1.26 -19.49
N GLY A 38 1.58 0.02 -19.54
CA GLY A 38 0.39 0.57 -18.88
C GLY A 38 0.64 0.86 -17.42
N PHE A 39 0.84 -0.18 -16.61
CA PHE A 39 1.13 -0.02 -15.18
C PHE A 39 2.05 -1.11 -14.67
N HIS A 40 2.99 -0.71 -13.81
CA HIS A 40 3.66 -1.65 -12.93
C HIS A 40 2.88 -1.68 -11.62
N ASN A 41 2.80 -2.83 -10.98
CA ASN A 41 2.04 -2.93 -9.74
C ASN A 41 2.54 -4.07 -8.85
N ALA A 42 2.18 -3.99 -7.58
CA ALA A 42 2.48 -5.01 -6.59
C ALA A 42 1.49 -4.91 -5.44
N ILE A 43 1.26 -6.03 -4.77
CA ILE A 43 0.37 -6.12 -3.62
C ILE A 43 1.17 -6.62 -2.43
N CYS A 44 0.96 -5.98 -1.28
CA CYS A 44 1.52 -6.44 -0.01
C CYS A 44 0.41 -6.56 1.02
N TYR A 45 0.32 -7.69 1.68
CA TYR A 45 -0.63 -7.88 2.79
C TYR A 45 0.06 -7.64 4.12
N LEU A 46 -0.53 -6.78 4.94
CA LEU A 46 -0.08 -6.52 6.29
C LEU A 46 -1.01 -7.24 7.30
N PRO A 47 -0.53 -7.62 8.46
CA PRO A 47 0.82 -7.42 9.00
C PRO A 47 1.85 -8.46 8.56
N ASP A 48 1.50 -9.39 7.70
CA ASP A 48 2.34 -10.55 7.31
C ASP A 48 3.53 -10.14 6.43
N TYR A 49 3.46 -8.99 5.76
CA TYR A 49 4.40 -8.60 4.71
C TYR A 49 4.44 -9.62 3.57
N LYS A 50 3.27 -10.13 3.20
CA LYS A 50 3.17 -11.09 2.10
C LYS A 50 2.98 -10.35 0.79
N TRP A 51 3.93 -10.50 -0.13
CA TRP A 51 3.89 -9.87 -1.44
C TRP A 51 3.31 -10.81 -2.48
N GLU A 52 2.46 -10.27 -3.35
CA GLU A 52 1.81 -11.02 -4.43
C GLU A 52 1.70 -10.15 -5.67
N ASN A 53 1.54 -10.80 -6.83
CA ASN A 53 1.24 -10.13 -8.10
C ASN A 53 2.18 -8.97 -8.42
N ILE A 54 3.48 -9.22 -8.31
CA ILE A 54 4.50 -8.23 -8.64
C ILE A 54 4.68 -8.20 -10.16
N ASN A 55 4.36 -7.06 -10.77
CA ASN A 55 4.41 -6.91 -12.22
C ASN A 55 5.20 -5.67 -12.61
N GLY A 56 6.31 -5.87 -13.32
CA GLY A 56 7.08 -4.80 -13.95
C GLY A 56 8.17 -4.18 -13.08
N TYR A 57 8.13 -4.35 -11.78
CA TYR A 57 9.14 -3.76 -10.90
C TYR A 57 10.42 -4.58 -10.88
N SER A 58 11.55 -3.88 -10.89
CA SER A 58 12.87 -4.50 -10.71
C SER A 58 13.09 -4.89 -9.26
N ASP A 59 14.12 -5.70 -9.03
CA ASP A 59 14.49 -6.09 -7.66
C ASP A 59 14.87 -4.89 -6.81
N MET A 60 15.52 -3.90 -7.41
CA MET A 60 15.89 -2.67 -6.71
C MET A 60 14.66 -1.88 -6.31
N GLU A 61 13.70 -1.75 -7.22
CA GLU A 61 12.44 -1.06 -6.92
C GLU A 61 11.69 -1.78 -5.80
N MET A 62 11.64 -3.11 -5.87
CA MET A 62 10.96 -3.89 -4.83
C MET A 62 11.66 -3.77 -3.48
N SER A 63 12.99 -3.72 -3.45
CA SER A 63 13.72 -3.48 -2.20
C SER A 63 13.34 -2.15 -1.57
N TYR A 64 13.19 -1.12 -2.39
CA TYR A 64 12.76 0.20 -1.94
C TYR A 64 11.34 0.16 -1.38
N PHE A 65 10.42 -0.47 -2.09
CA PHE A 65 9.03 -0.56 -1.63
C PHE A 65 8.88 -1.39 -0.36
N LYS A 66 9.64 -2.48 -0.23
CA LYS A 66 9.63 -3.30 0.97
C LYS A 66 10.06 -2.50 2.18
N LYS A 67 11.10 -1.69 2.03
CA LYS A 67 11.58 -0.82 3.10
C LYS A 67 10.53 0.25 3.43
N LEU A 68 9.98 0.89 2.41
CA LEU A 68 9.00 1.95 2.57
C LEU A 68 7.74 1.45 3.31
N ILE A 69 7.22 0.31 2.91
CA ILE A 69 6.05 -0.30 3.55
C ILE A 69 6.37 -0.67 5.00
N ARG A 70 7.54 -1.26 5.25
CA ARG A 70 7.93 -1.63 6.61
C ARG A 70 8.02 -0.41 7.53
N GLU A 71 8.56 0.70 7.02
CA GLU A 71 8.69 1.93 7.78
C GLU A 71 7.35 2.60 8.08
N ASN A 72 6.33 2.33 7.27
CA ASN A 72 5.02 2.96 7.38
C ASN A 72 3.89 1.99 7.76
N ALA A 73 4.20 0.73 8.00
CA ALA A 73 3.19 -0.28 8.23
C ALA A 73 2.25 0.05 9.39
N HIS A 74 2.78 0.58 10.48
CA HIS A 74 1.97 0.93 11.64
C HIS A 74 0.96 2.03 11.32
N LEU A 75 1.34 3.00 10.49
CA LEU A 75 0.44 4.07 10.07
C LEU A 75 -0.65 3.53 9.13
N ILE A 76 -0.27 2.67 8.19
CA ILE A 76 -1.22 2.06 7.28
C ILE A 76 -2.24 1.23 8.05
N MET A 77 -1.77 0.44 9.01
CA MET A 77 -2.65 -0.37 9.84
C MET A 77 -3.61 0.50 10.66
N GLU A 78 -3.10 1.60 11.22
CA GLU A 78 -3.92 2.54 11.97
C GLU A 78 -4.97 3.19 11.09
N PHE A 79 -4.58 3.71 9.92
CA PHE A 79 -5.50 4.38 9.01
C PHE A 79 -6.54 3.45 8.39
N SER A 80 -6.27 2.16 8.39
CA SER A 80 -7.19 1.16 7.86
C SER A 80 -8.32 0.80 8.83
N GLN A 81 -8.23 1.25 10.07
CA GLN A 81 -9.24 0.96 11.09
C GLN A 81 -10.29 2.06 11.15
N GLU A 82 -11.57 1.65 11.12
CA GLU A 82 -12.73 2.50 11.43
C GLU A 82 -12.66 3.94 10.92
N GLY A 83 -12.42 4.13 9.63
CA GLY A 83 -12.39 5.47 9.06
C GLY A 83 -11.04 6.17 9.15
N GLY A 84 -10.00 5.47 9.58
CA GLY A 84 -8.64 5.98 9.53
C GLY A 84 -8.42 7.23 10.38
N ILE A 85 -8.04 8.34 9.74
CA ILE A 85 -7.72 9.59 10.43
C ILE A 85 -8.90 10.12 11.24
N LEU A 86 -10.13 9.93 10.76
CA LEU A 86 -11.31 10.38 11.49
C LEU A 86 -11.44 9.66 12.83
N SER A 87 -11.16 8.36 12.84
CA SER A 87 -11.18 7.59 14.07
C SER A 87 -10.15 8.12 15.05
N ALA A 88 -8.94 8.42 14.57
CA ALA A 88 -7.86 8.97 15.40
C ALA A 88 -8.20 10.37 15.93
N ALA A 89 -8.95 11.16 15.17
CA ALA A 89 -9.31 12.52 15.55
C ALA A 89 -10.45 12.60 16.57
N ASN A 90 -11.14 11.52 16.79
CA ASN A 90 -12.33 11.50 17.66
C ASN A 90 -12.05 11.09 19.11
N PHE A 91 -10.89 11.33 19.56
CA PHE A 91 -10.57 11.04 20.97
C PHE A 91 -11.07 12.04 21.91
#